data_7682098844c433f5526049f3603a4059
#
_entry.id   7682098844c433f5526049f3603a4059
#
_cell.length_a   1.000
_cell.length_b   1.000
_cell.length_c   1.000
_cell.angle_alpha   90.00
_cell.angle_beta   90.00
_cell.angle_gamma   90.00
#
_symmetry.space_group_name_H-M   'P 1'
#
loop_
_entity.id
_entity.type
_entity.pdbx_description
1 polymer ?
#
loop_
_entity_poly.entity_id
_entity_poly.type
_entity_poly.pdbx_seq_one_letter_code
_entity_poly.pdbx_strand_id
1 'polypeptide(L)'
;MAINLLTEDPANPSGAHWFWTRVIPEMARRLEADESLHLVVSPKNRHMHHGYGDGVSYITFPFSNEQRKLRTISEHLYSPLRLPLSRIDVFSTLMAPIVNPTWSTVVHIKTMHAFTEPASVAPLTRAYRLLSYPRTVKVADSIIINSQSLRTEVLKHLPADPEKLRLIPEAVDHDLFKPGDADAARAHVRSHGVTKPFILFVSSLWPYKNCDGLLRAFAHARAALGDRQLVVVGPGRDEKYSASLPALAAELGIADDVLFLGGVPLSETVHFYRAADAFVYASFNETFGLPILEAMACGCPVVTSDVTAMPETAGGAAVLCSPSDPVSIAKAILEAIGPGRDQLRELGFRRAAEFNWGATAASTLDVYREVADRRRKRKR
;
A
#
# COMPACT_ATOMS: atom_id res chain seq x y z
N MET A 1 2.63 11.04 -22.27
CA MET A 1 2.17 10.98 -20.87
C MET A 1 3.34 11.29 -19.95
N ALA A 2 3.10 11.89 -18.78
CA ALA A 2 4.18 12.12 -17.79
C ALA A 2 3.73 11.70 -16.39
N ILE A 3 4.62 11.07 -15.61
CA ILE A 3 4.38 10.63 -14.23
C ILE A 3 5.32 11.36 -13.29
N ASN A 4 4.78 12.01 -12.27
CA ASN A 4 5.55 12.70 -11.22
C ASN A 4 6.00 11.72 -10.13
N LEU A 5 7.30 11.48 -10.04
CA LEU A 5 7.95 10.60 -9.06
C LEU A 5 8.79 11.39 -8.03
N LEU A 6 8.72 12.73 -8.03
CA LEU A 6 9.53 13.58 -7.14
C LEU A 6 9.24 13.34 -5.64
N THR A 7 8.11 12.73 -5.32
CA THR A 7 7.75 12.41 -3.92
C THR A 7 8.42 11.16 -3.39
N GLU A 8 9.08 10.38 -4.24
CA GLU A 8 9.79 9.16 -3.81
C GLU A 8 11.09 9.47 -3.08
N ASP A 9 11.32 8.75 -2.00
CA ASP A 9 12.49 8.85 -1.16
C ASP A 9 13.24 7.52 -1.17
N PRO A 10 14.44 7.46 -1.79
CA PRO A 10 15.25 6.23 -1.83
C PRO A 10 15.61 5.68 -0.46
N ALA A 11 15.81 6.57 0.52
CA ALA A 11 16.18 6.17 1.89
C ALA A 11 14.98 5.59 2.68
N ASN A 12 13.73 5.95 2.28
CA ASN A 12 12.51 5.50 2.95
C ASN A 12 11.42 5.18 1.92
N PRO A 13 11.56 4.07 1.17
CA PRO A 13 10.57 3.69 0.16
C PRO A 13 9.18 3.51 0.79
N SER A 14 8.20 4.16 0.20
CA SER A 14 6.80 4.12 0.63
C SER A 14 5.98 3.15 -0.23
N GLY A 15 4.71 2.90 0.15
CA GLY A 15 3.79 2.15 -0.70
C GLY A 15 3.63 2.73 -2.11
N ALA A 16 3.79 4.06 -2.26
CA ALA A 16 3.79 4.72 -3.56
C ALA A 16 4.99 4.31 -4.44
N HIS A 17 6.16 4.18 -3.83
CA HIS A 17 7.36 3.69 -4.52
C HIS A 17 7.14 2.25 -5.03
N TRP A 18 6.67 1.36 -4.17
CA TRP A 18 6.38 -0.04 -4.54
C TRP A 18 5.33 -0.14 -5.64
N PHE A 19 4.32 0.72 -5.62
CA PHE A 19 3.33 0.81 -6.69
C PHE A 19 3.98 1.19 -8.03
N TRP A 20 4.74 2.28 -8.08
CA TRP A 20 5.32 2.76 -9.34
C TRP A 20 6.38 1.83 -9.91
N THR A 21 7.21 1.22 -9.07
CA THR A 21 8.24 0.25 -9.52
C THR A 21 7.64 -1.01 -10.14
N ARG A 22 6.37 -1.33 -9.85
CA ARG A 22 5.64 -2.45 -10.45
C ARG A 22 4.80 -2.03 -11.65
N VAL A 23 4.14 -0.90 -11.58
CA VAL A 23 3.22 -0.43 -12.62
C VAL A 23 3.95 0.13 -13.84
N ILE A 24 5.03 0.90 -13.67
CA ILE A 24 5.74 1.53 -14.78
C ILE A 24 6.31 0.52 -15.79
N PRO A 25 6.99 -0.57 -15.40
CA PRO A 25 7.47 -1.58 -16.36
C PRO A 25 6.32 -2.20 -17.16
N GLU A 26 5.20 -2.46 -16.50
CA GLU A 26 4.02 -3.02 -17.14
C GLU A 26 3.33 -2.03 -18.10
N MET A 27 3.31 -0.75 -17.77
CA MET A 27 2.85 0.32 -18.67
C MET A 27 3.78 0.44 -19.87
N ALA A 28 5.09 0.46 -19.65
CA ALA A 28 6.09 0.61 -20.72
C ALA A 28 5.96 -0.48 -21.80
N ARG A 29 5.68 -1.74 -21.40
CA ARG A 29 5.45 -2.85 -22.35
C ARG A 29 4.17 -2.72 -23.17
N ARG A 30 3.24 -1.86 -22.76
CA ARG A 30 1.90 -1.67 -23.36
C ARG A 30 1.74 -0.34 -24.10
N LEU A 31 2.83 0.44 -24.20
CA LEU A 31 2.82 1.68 -24.98
C LEU A 31 2.64 1.36 -26.47
N GLU A 32 1.79 2.13 -27.13
CA GLU A 32 1.61 2.10 -28.58
C GLU A 32 2.76 2.89 -29.27
N ALA A 33 2.94 2.70 -30.57
CA ALA A 33 4.07 3.26 -31.32
C ALA A 33 4.14 4.82 -31.30
N ASP A 34 3.00 5.47 -31.11
CA ASP A 34 2.89 6.94 -31.02
C ASP A 34 2.82 7.44 -29.56
N GLU A 35 2.92 6.55 -28.59
CA GLU A 35 2.89 6.88 -27.17
C GLU A 35 4.30 6.96 -26.58
N SER A 36 4.47 7.85 -25.61
CA SER A 36 5.68 7.95 -24.81
C SER A 36 5.37 8.23 -23.35
N LEU A 37 6.20 7.69 -22.46
CA LEU A 37 6.10 7.88 -21.03
C LEU A 37 7.31 8.68 -20.52
N HIS A 38 7.08 9.83 -19.93
CA HIS A 38 8.10 10.68 -19.32
C HIS A 38 8.04 10.53 -17.80
N LEU A 39 9.13 10.10 -17.18
CA LEU A 39 9.25 10.01 -15.72
C LEU A 39 9.90 11.28 -15.19
N VAL A 40 9.16 12.03 -14.37
CA VAL A 40 9.68 13.22 -13.69
C VAL A 40 10.36 12.78 -12.41
N VAL A 41 11.68 12.86 -12.38
CA VAL A 41 12.54 12.34 -11.33
C VAL A 41 13.50 13.39 -10.78
N SER A 42 14.07 13.15 -9.61
CA SER A 42 15.20 13.88 -9.07
C SER A 42 16.52 13.12 -9.35
N PRO A 43 17.69 13.78 -9.23
CA PRO A 43 18.98 13.07 -9.36
C PRO A 43 19.11 11.89 -8.37
N LYS A 44 18.44 11.98 -7.22
CA LYS A 44 18.53 10.99 -6.14
C LYS A 44 17.65 9.74 -6.36
N ASN A 45 16.49 9.86 -7.03
CA ASN A 45 15.61 8.72 -7.25
C ASN A 45 15.63 8.20 -8.70
N ARG A 46 16.34 8.86 -9.62
CA ARG A 46 16.43 8.42 -11.01
C ARG A 46 16.96 6.99 -11.17
N HIS A 47 17.93 6.59 -10.33
CA HIS A 47 18.51 5.24 -10.37
C HIS A 47 17.53 4.13 -9.99
N MET A 48 16.42 4.46 -9.32
CA MET A 48 15.38 3.49 -8.95
C MET A 48 14.46 3.15 -10.14
N HIS A 49 14.53 3.94 -11.20
CA HIS A 49 13.70 3.81 -12.39
C HIS A 49 14.60 3.73 -13.62
N HIS A 50 14.93 2.53 -14.07
CA HIS A 50 15.77 2.29 -15.25
C HIS A 50 15.36 0.99 -15.96
N GLY A 51 15.81 0.83 -17.21
CA GLY A 51 15.58 -0.42 -17.96
C GLY A 51 14.17 -0.61 -18.53
N TYR A 52 13.40 0.46 -18.72
CA TYR A 52 11.99 0.37 -19.17
C TYR A 52 11.82 0.40 -20.70
N GLY A 53 12.91 0.45 -21.49
CA GLY A 53 12.87 0.49 -22.96
C GLY A 53 12.77 1.90 -23.55
N ASP A 54 12.75 1.97 -24.89
CA ASP A 54 12.88 3.22 -25.65
C ASP A 54 11.66 4.14 -25.56
N GLY A 55 10.49 3.61 -25.23
CA GLY A 55 9.24 4.41 -25.03
C GLY A 55 9.24 5.24 -23.74
N VAL A 56 10.25 5.07 -22.85
CA VAL A 56 10.33 5.75 -21.55
C VAL A 56 11.52 6.71 -21.52
N SER A 57 11.27 7.94 -21.15
CA SER A 57 12.29 8.99 -21.01
C SER A 57 12.21 9.67 -19.65
N TYR A 58 13.25 10.44 -19.29
CA TYR A 58 13.38 11.04 -17.96
C TYR A 58 13.44 12.56 -18.05
N ILE A 59 12.68 13.23 -17.20
CA ILE A 59 12.77 14.67 -16.98
C ILE A 59 13.29 14.88 -15.57
N THR A 60 14.56 15.33 -15.46
CA THR A 60 15.21 15.47 -14.16
C THR A 60 15.00 16.86 -13.58
N PHE A 61 14.47 16.91 -12.36
CA PHE A 61 14.31 18.12 -11.57
C PHE A 61 15.42 18.26 -10.53
N PRO A 62 15.87 19.49 -10.21
CA PRO A 62 17.04 19.70 -9.36
C PRO A 62 16.81 19.37 -7.87
N PHE A 63 15.55 19.29 -7.42
CA PHE A 63 15.19 19.09 -6.01
C PHE A 63 14.63 17.70 -5.75
N SER A 64 15.09 17.09 -4.63
CA SER A 64 14.64 15.77 -4.16
C SER A 64 13.61 15.87 -3.04
N ASN A 65 13.03 14.74 -2.64
CA ASN A 65 12.10 14.67 -1.52
C ASN A 65 12.71 15.04 -0.16
N GLU A 66 14.02 14.95 0.00
CA GLU A 66 14.74 15.43 1.19
C GLU A 66 14.57 16.94 1.38
N GLN A 67 14.50 17.69 0.28
CA GLN A 67 14.28 19.14 0.24
C GLN A 67 12.80 19.46 0.04
N ARG A 68 11.92 18.90 0.86
CA ARG A 68 10.44 18.92 0.67
C ARG A 68 9.87 20.30 0.33
N LYS A 69 10.33 21.37 0.99
CA LYS A 69 9.83 22.74 0.73
C LYS A 69 10.23 23.22 -0.67
N LEU A 70 11.51 23.07 -1.02
CA LEU A 70 12.02 23.48 -2.35
C LEU A 70 11.40 22.62 -3.45
N ARG A 71 11.26 21.33 -3.24
CA ARG A 71 10.55 20.42 -4.14
C ARG A 71 9.12 20.89 -4.38
N THR A 72 8.34 21.13 -3.33
CA THR A 72 6.94 21.58 -3.45
C THR A 72 6.85 22.90 -4.22
N ILE A 73 7.73 23.86 -3.94
CA ILE A 73 7.80 25.13 -4.68
C ILE A 73 8.14 24.85 -6.14
N SER A 74 9.12 23.99 -6.41
CA SER A 74 9.53 23.66 -7.78
C SER A 74 8.44 22.93 -8.56
N GLU A 75 7.68 22.05 -7.94
CA GLU A 75 6.52 21.40 -8.55
C GLU A 75 5.49 22.40 -9.03
N HIS A 76 5.25 23.49 -8.29
CA HIS A 76 4.28 24.51 -8.64
C HIS A 76 4.79 25.57 -9.62
N LEU A 77 6.04 26.01 -9.48
CA LEU A 77 6.59 27.12 -10.25
C LEU A 77 7.48 26.68 -11.42
N TYR A 78 8.26 25.62 -11.24
CA TYR A 78 9.25 25.17 -12.21
C TYR A 78 8.73 24.12 -13.20
N SER A 79 7.78 23.28 -12.77
CA SER A 79 7.17 22.28 -13.67
C SER A 79 6.56 22.92 -14.92
N PRO A 80 5.78 24.01 -14.84
CA PRO A 80 5.22 24.66 -16.02
C PRO A 80 6.27 25.18 -17.01
N LEU A 81 7.49 25.49 -16.55
CA LEU A 81 8.56 26.09 -17.37
C LEU A 81 9.46 25.03 -18.00
N ARG A 82 9.60 23.85 -17.39
CA ARG A 82 10.58 22.83 -17.79
C ARG A 82 9.97 21.61 -18.46
N LEU A 83 8.74 21.26 -18.15
CA LEU A 83 8.05 20.20 -18.88
C LEU A 83 7.77 20.71 -20.30
N PRO A 84 8.11 19.95 -21.35
CA PRO A 84 7.83 20.35 -22.73
C PRO A 84 6.32 20.36 -22.95
N LEU A 85 5.69 21.47 -22.61
CA LEU A 85 4.24 21.68 -22.52
C LEU A 85 3.49 21.23 -23.78
N SER A 86 4.12 21.38 -24.95
CA SER A 86 3.56 20.98 -26.24
C SER A 86 3.55 19.47 -26.49
N ARG A 87 4.29 18.69 -25.69
CA ARG A 87 4.48 17.24 -25.90
C ARG A 87 3.84 16.36 -24.81
N ILE A 88 3.25 16.97 -23.78
CA ILE A 88 2.58 16.25 -22.70
C ILE A 88 1.07 16.45 -22.84
N ASP A 89 0.33 15.36 -23.08
CA ASP A 89 -1.13 15.38 -23.07
C ASP A 89 -1.67 15.15 -21.66
N VAL A 90 -1.07 14.23 -20.91
CA VAL A 90 -1.52 13.83 -19.57
C VAL A 90 -0.36 13.90 -18.59
N PHE A 91 -0.60 14.56 -17.46
CA PHE A 91 0.31 14.60 -16.32
C PHE A 91 -0.31 13.85 -15.14
N SER A 92 0.36 12.80 -14.68
CA SER A 92 -0.07 11.99 -13.56
C SER A 92 0.74 12.30 -12.31
N THR A 93 0.06 12.41 -11.18
CA THR A 93 0.70 12.70 -9.90
C THR A 93 0.02 12.02 -8.72
N LEU A 94 0.80 11.73 -7.68
CA LEU A 94 0.28 11.34 -6.38
C LEU A 94 -0.03 12.60 -5.59
N MET A 95 -1.33 12.93 -5.46
CA MET A 95 -1.88 13.85 -4.47
C MET A 95 -1.28 15.27 -4.41
N ALA A 96 -0.50 15.70 -5.39
CA ALA A 96 0.04 17.05 -5.46
C ALA A 96 -0.75 17.87 -6.47
N PRO A 97 -1.23 19.07 -6.12
CA PRO A 97 -1.92 19.93 -7.06
C PRO A 97 -0.91 20.65 -7.96
N ILE A 98 -0.47 19.97 -9.02
CA ILE A 98 0.18 20.70 -10.10
C ILE A 98 -0.93 21.17 -11.01
N VAL A 99 -1.34 22.40 -10.84
CA VAL A 99 -2.33 23.03 -11.70
C VAL A 99 -1.60 23.64 -12.88
N ASN A 100 -1.73 23.04 -14.05
CA ASN A 100 -1.32 23.68 -15.29
C ASN A 100 -2.45 23.54 -16.33
N PRO A 101 -2.96 24.63 -16.87
CA PRO A 101 -4.04 24.59 -17.86
C PRO A 101 -3.63 23.99 -19.20
N THR A 102 -2.34 23.72 -19.40
CA THR A 102 -1.81 23.26 -20.68
C THR A 102 -1.80 21.74 -20.88
N TRP A 103 -1.95 20.92 -19.82
CA TRP A 103 -2.10 19.46 -19.90
C TRP A 103 -3.29 18.99 -19.07
N SER A 104 -3.79 17.79 -19.36
CA SER A 104 -4.78 17.14 -18.51
C SER A 104 -4.11 16.45 -17.32
N THR A 105 -4.80 16.41 -16.19
CA THR A 105 -4.25 15.92 -14.94
C THR A 105 -4.98 14.67 -14.45
N VAL A 106 -4.24 13.61 -14.20
CA VAL A 106 -4.71 12.41 -13.52
C VAL A 106 -4.07 12.35 -12.13
N VAL A 107 -4.89 12.24 -11.10
CA VAL A 107 -4.44 12.20 -9.71
C VAL A 107 -4.67 10.82 -9.13
N HIS A 108 -3.65 10.24 -8.50
CA HIS A 108 -3.81 9.02 -7.71
C HIS A 108 -3.99 9.38 -6.24
N ILE A 109 -5.11 9.03 -5.65
CA ILE A 109 -5.33 9.11 -4.21
C ILE A 109 -5.10 7.73 -3.62
N LYS A 110 -4.06 7.61 -2.79
CA LYS A 110 -3.64 6.37 -2.14
C LYS A 110 -3.93 6.35 -0.63
N THR A 111 -4.26 7.50 -0.03
CA THR A 111 -4.55 7.59 1.39
C THR A 111 -5.33 8.86 1.71
N MET A 112 -6.19 8.76 2.72
CA MET A 112 -6.93 9.87 3.31
C MET A 112 -6.50 10.17 4.77
N HIS A 113 -5.34 9.68 5.22
CA HIS A 113 -4.88 9.78 6.61
C HIS A 113 -4.84 11.22 7.16
N ALA A 114 -4.63 12.24 6.31
CA ALA A 114 -4.75 13.63 6.76
C ALA A 114 -6.14 13.98 7.33
N PHE A 115 -7.16 13.23 6.93
CA PHE A 115 -8.56 13.40 7.33
C PHE A 115 -8.99 12.33 8.34
N THR A 116 -8.60 11.06 8.13
CA THR A 116 -9.07 9.91 8.91
C THR A 116 -8.14 9.53 10.07
N GLU A 117 -6.82 9.76 9.92
CA GLU A 117 -5.78 9.38 10.89
C GLU A 117 -4.84 10.56 11.18
N PRO A 118 -5.35 11.68 11.70
CA PRO A 118 -4.58 12.92 11.84
C PRO A 118 -3.32 12.77 12.70
N ALA A 119 -3.32 11.88 13.69
CA ALA A 119 -2.18 11.60 14.54
C ALA A 119 -1.00 10.93 13.82
N SER A 120 -1.29 10.22 12.70
CA SER A 120 -0.25 9.55 11.89
C SER A 120 0.45 10.49 10.90
N VAL A 121 0.02 11.76 10.81
CA VAL A 121 0.52 12.72 9.83
C VAL A 121 1.11 13.95 10.52
N ALA A 122 2.35 14.30 10.18
CA ALA A 122 3.01 15.49 10.74
C ALA A 122 2.14 16.76 10.54
N PRO A 123 2.00 17.64 11.54
CA PRO A 123 1.04 18.74 11.53
C PRO A 123 1.11 19.66 10.30
N LEU A 124 2.32 20.01 9.86
CA LEU A 124 2.52 20.85 8.69
C LEU A 124 2.10 20.13 7.39
N THR A 125 2.40 18.84 7.27
CA THR A 125 1.98 18.01 6.13
C THR A 125 0.47 17.86 6.11
N ARG A 126 -0.15 17.69 7.27
CA ARG A 126 -1.60 17.62 7.41
C ARG A 126 -2.26 18.93 6.96
N ALA A 127 -1.80 20.06 7.47
CA ALA A 127 -2.33 21.38 7.07
C ALA A 127 -2.22 21.60 5.55
N TYR A 128 -1.07 21.28 4.96
CA TYR A 128 -0.89 21.35 3.51
C TYR A 128 -1.89 20.46 2.76
N ARG A 129 -2.09 19.22 3.18
CA ARG A 129 -3.03 18.29 2.54
C ARG A 129 -4.47 18.74 2.67
N LEU A 130 -4.88 19.24 3.83
CA LEU A 130 -6.23 19.78 4.04
C LEU A 130 -6.55 20.95 3.09
N LEU A 131 -5.55 21.77 2.75
CA LEU A 131 -5.70 22.88 1.82
C LEU A 131 -5.59 22.46 0.35
N SER A 132 -4.69 21.54 0.04
CA SER A 132 -4.37 21.17 -1.34
C SER A 132 -5.34 20.15 -1.93
N TYR A 133 -5.78 19.13 -1.20
CA TYR A 133 -6.63 18.06 -1.71
C TYR A 133 -7.97 18.53 -2.27
N PRO A 134 -8.72 19.45 -1.62
CA PRO A 134 -9.97 19.95 -2.18
C PRO A 134 -9.77 20.67 -3.51
N ARG A 135 -8.63 21.35 -3.69
CA ARG A 135 -8.29 21.99 -4.98
C ARG A 135 -7.90 20.97 -6.03
N THR A 136 -7.08 19.98 -5.63
CA THR A 136 -6.62 18.91 -6.51
C THR A 136 -7.78 18.12 -7.14
N VAL A 137 -8.75 17.69 -6.34
CA VAL A 137 -9.90 16.92 -6.85
C VAL A 137 -10.82 17.73 -7.75
N LYS A 138 -10.90 19.04 -7.56
CA LYS A 138 -11.67 19.93 -8.43
C LYS A 138 -11.04 20.07 -9.82
N VAL A 139 -9.71 20.22 -9.89
CA VAL A 139 -8.99 20.50 -11.14
C VAL A 139 -8.58 19.24 -11.89
N ALA A 140 -8.52 18.08 -11.24
CA ALA A 140 -8.21 16.80 -11.88
C ALA A 140 -9.25 16.46 -12.96
N ASP A 141 -8.77 15.98 -14.12
CA ASP A 141 -9.63 15.45 -15.18
C ASP A 141 -10.08 14.01 -14.85
N SER A 142 -9.26 13.26 -14.12
CA SER A 142 -9.62 11.94 -13.56
C SER A 142 -8.87 11.69 -12.25
N ILE A 143 -9.46 10.89 -11.36
CA ILE A 143 -8.94 10.55 -10.05
C ILE A 143 -8.94 9.03 -9.91
N ILE A 144 -7.75 8.43 -9.78
CA ILE A 144 -7.59 7.00 -9.58
C ILE A 144 -7.56 6.72 -8.07
N ILE A 145 -8.39 5.79 -7.65
CA ILE A 145 -8.53 5.27 -6.28
C ILE A 145 -8.39 3.74 -6.30
N ASN A 146 -8.02 3.12 -5.19
CA ASN A 146 -7.71 1.69 -5.15
C ASN A 146 -8.78 0.81 -4.51
N SER A 147 -9.84 1.39 -3.90
CA SER A 147 -10.94 0.65 -3.28
C SER A 147 -12.24 1.45 -3.24
N GLN A 148 -13.38 0.76 -3.10
CA GLN A 148 -14.68 1.41 -2.87
C GLN A 148 -14.72 2.09 -1.50
N SER A 149 -14.05 1.53 -0.51
CA SER A 149 -13.88 2.16 0.80
C SER A 149 -13.19 3.53 0.66
N LEU A 150 -12.09 3.61 -0.09
CA LEU A 150 -11.41 4.87 -0.35
C LEU A 150 -12.30 5.84 -1.16
N ARG A 151 -13.10 5.33 -2.10
CA ARG A 151 -14.09 6.15 -2.83
C ARG A 151 -15.05 6.84 -1.87
N THR A 152 -15.57 6.09 -0.92
CA THR A 152 -16.48 6.62 0.10
C THR A 152 -15.81 7.71 0.94
N GLU A 153 -14.58 7.49 1.39
CA GLU A 153 -13.82 8.48 2.17
C GLU A 153 -13.49 9.74 1.35
N VAL A 154 -13.14 9.59 0.08
CA VAL A 154 -12.88 10.72 -0.82
C VAL A 154 -14.14 11.57 -0.98
N LEU A 155 -15.29 10.95 -1.26
CA LEU A 155 -16.57 11.67 -1.44
C LEU A 155 -17.09 12.31 -0.15
N LYS A 156 -16.79 11.73 1.01
CA LYS A 156 -17.16 12.25 2.32
C LYS A 156 -16.36 13.50 2.70
N HIS A 157 -15.08 13.54 2.39
CA HIS A 157 -14.17 14.57 2.88
C HIS A 157 -13.77 15.61 1.84
N LEU A 158 -13.91 15.31 0.54
CA LEU A 158 -13.46 16.16 -0.55
C LEU A 158 -14.61 16.49 -1.53
N PRO A 159 -14.61 17.68 -2.12
CA PRO A 159 -15.58 18.07 -3.14
C PRO A 159 -15.25 17.44 -4.50
N ALA A 160 -15.11 16.13 -4.53
CA ALA A 160 -14.79 15.37 -5.73
C ALA A 160 -16.05 15.07 -6.54
N ASP A 161 -15.94 15.16 -7.86
CA ASP A 161 -16.99 14.71 -8.77
C ASP A 161 -16.94 13.17 -8.85
N PRO A 162 -18.02 12.45 -8.50
CA PRO A 162 -18.07 10.98 -8.55
C PRO A 162 -17.74 10.39 -9.93
N GLU A 163 -18.04 11.11 -11.02
CA GLU A 163 -17.79 10.68 -12.40
C GLU A 163 -16.30 10.70 -12.79
N LYS A 164 -15.49 11.44 -12.04
CA LYS A 164 -14.04 11.48 -12.22
C LYS A 164 -13.30 10.37 -11.50
N LEU A 165 -13.96 9.67 -10.56
CA LEU A 165 -13.35 8.62 -9.77
C LEU A 165 -13.27 7.32 -10.56
N ARG A 166 -12.06 6.79 -10.70
CA ARG A 166 -11.75 5.51 -11.37
C ARG A 166 -11.19 4.53 -10.35
N LEU A 167 -11.90 3.43 -10.16
CA LEU A 167 -11.44 2.36 -9.26
C LEU A 167 -10.46 1.46 -10.02
N ILE A 168 -9.20 1.51 -9.58
CA ILE A 168 -8.13 0.66 -10.09
C ILE A 168 -7.40 0.07 -8.88
N PRO A 169 -7.63 -1.20 -8.55
CA PRO A 169 -7.01 -1.83 -7.40
C PRO A 169 -5.49 -1.94 -7.56
N GLU A 170 -4.80 -2.03 -6.44
CA GLU A 170 -3.41 -2.44 -6.39
C GLU A 170 -3.31 -3.95 -6.63
N ALA A 171 -2.09 -4.47 -6.74
CA ALA A 171 -1.87 -5.88 -7.01
C ALA A 171 -0.76 -6.45 -6.14
N VAL A 172 -0.66 -7.77 -6.09
CA VAL A 172 0.44 -8.48 -5.44
C VAL A 172 1.51 -8.87 -6.45
N ASP A 173 2.75 -8.92 -6.00
CA ASP A 173 3.89 -9.38 -6.79
C ASP A 173 3.95 -10.92 -6.74
N HIS A 174 3.36 -11.57 -7.74
CA HIS A 174 3.33 -13.04 -7.83
C HIS A 174 4.68 -13.68 -8.16
N ASP A 175 5.70 -12.91 -8.54
CA ASP A 175 7.06 -13.43 -8.69
C ASP A 175 7.71 -13.63 -7.31
N LEU A 176 7.42 -12.75 -6.38
CA LEU A 176 7.90 -12.80 -5.01
C LEU A 176 6.96 -13.58 -4.09
N PHE A 177 5.70 -13.18 -4.02
CA PHE A 177 4.67 -13.79 -3.15
C PHE A 177 3.96 -14.91 -3.90
N LYS A 178 4.35 -16.13 -3.63
CA LYS A 178 3.81 -17.36 -4.22
C LYS A 178 4.03 -18.54 -3.29
N PRO A 179 3.31 -19.64 -3.47
CA PRO A 179 3.57 -20.87 -2.74
C PRO A 179 5.03 -21.29 -2.86
N GLY A 180 5.54 -21.97 -1.85
CA GLY A 180 6.92 -22.42 -1.83
C GLY A 180 7.13 -23.55 -0.81
N ASP A 181 8.38 -23.97 -0.68
CA ASP A 181 8.77 -25.01 0.26
C ASP A 181 8.59 -24.51 1.71
N ALA A 182 7.67 -25.13 2.42
CA ALA A 182 7.36 -24.79 3.80
C ALA A 182 8.50 -25.18 4.78
N ASP A 183 9.29 -26.21 4.49
CA ASP A 183 10.41 -26.62 5.32
C ASP A 183 11.58 -25.63 5.18
N ALA A 184 11.86 -25.20 3.95
CA ALA A 184 12.84 -24.14 3.70
C ALA A 184 12.40 -22.81 4.35
N ALA A 185 11.11 -22.46 4.28
CA ALA A 185 10.58 -21.28 4.96
C ALA A 185 10.71 -21.39 6.49
N ARG A 186 10.38 -22.52 7.07
CA ARG A 186 10.58 -22.80 8.51
C ARG A 186 12.05 -22.71 8.91
N ALA A 187 12.96 -23.25 8.11
CA ALA A 187 14.40 -23.13 8.36
C ALA A 187 14.85 -21.67 8.35
N HIS A 188 14.37 -20.88 7.39
CA HIS A 188 14.68 -19.45 7.31
C HIS A 188 14.19 -18.67 8.54
N VAL A 189 12.92 -18.82 8.92
CA VAL A 189 12.40 -18.07 10.09
C VAL A 189 13.04 -18.49 11.41
N ARG A 190 13.55 -19.73 11.52
CA ARG A 190 14.36 -20.17 12.67
C ARG A 190 15.63 -19.35 12.85
N SER A 191 16.28 -18.90 11.79
CA SER A 191 17.45 -18.02 11.88
C SER A 191 17.14 -16.66 12.50
N HIS A 192 15.85 -16.28 12.52
CA HIS A 192 15.32 -15.10 13.20
C HIS A 192 14.78 -15.38 14.61
N GLY A 193 15.02 -16.56 15.17
CA GLY A 193 14.57 -16.96 16.51
C GLY A 193 13.16 -17.52 16.58
N VAL A 194 12.48 -17.74 15.46
CA VAL A 194 11.15 -18.34 15.42
C VAL A 194 11.29 -19.87 15.49
N THR A 195 11.07 -20.44 16.66
CA THR A 195 11.33 -21.88 16.94
C THR A 195 10.06 -22.71 17.06
N LYS A 196 8.90 -22.07 17.20
CA LYS A 196 7.59 -22.69 17.41
C LYS A 196 6.65 -22.38 16.25
N PRO A 197 5.52 -23.09 16.07
CA PRO A 197 4.41 -22.64 15.23
C PRO A 197 3.98 -21.23 15.66
N PHE A 198 3.51 -20.39 14.73
CA PHE A 198 3.30 -18.99 15.06
C PHE A 198 2.15 -18.32 14.29
N ILE A 199 1.58 -17.32 14.96
CA ILE A 199 0.70 -16.32 14.37
C ILE A 199 1.56 -15.15 13.92
N LEU A 200 1.32 -14.63 12.72
CA LEU A 200 2.14 -13.59 12.11
C LEU A 200 1.40 -12.24 12.04
N PHE A 201 2.12 -11.18 12.39
CA PHE A 201 1.77 -9.80 12.06
C PHE A 201 2.87 -9.18 11.21
N VAL A 202 2.50 -8.54 10.09
CA VAL A 202 3.45 -7.83 9.21
C VAL A 202 2.90 -6.44 8.91
N SER A 203 3.45 -5.42 9.55
CA SER A 203 3.16 -4.02 9.24
C SER A 203 4.10 -3.08 9.98
N SER A 204 4.23 -1.84 9.50
CA SER A 204 4.82 -0.77 10.33
C SER A 204 4.02 -0.58 11.61
N LEU A 205 4.69 -0.34 12.74
CA LEU A 205 4.04 -0.17 14.04
C LEU A 205 3.51 1.26 14.19
N TRP A 206 2.27 1.45 13.75
CA TRP A 206 1.44 2.62 14.01
C TRP A 206 0.22 2.22 14.86
N PRO A 207 -0.32 3.11 15.73
CA PRO A 207 -1.51 2.78 16.52
C PRO A 207 -2.69 2.26 15.70
N TYR A 208 -2.96 2.83 14.53
CA TYR A 208 -4.07 2.38 13.68
C TYR A 208 -3.86 0.99 13.04
N LYS A 209 -2.64 0.42 13.11
CA LYS A 209 -2.36 -0.96 12.71
C LYS A 209 -2.70 -1.98 13.78
N ASN A 210 -3.00 -1.54 15.01
CA ASN A 210 -3.61 -2.31 16.08
C ASN A 210 -2.79 -3.54 16.56
N CYS A 211 -1.46 -3.37 16.64
CA CYS A 211 -0.61 -4.42 17.19
C CYS A 211 -0.91 -4.71 18.67
N ASP A 212 -1.26 -3.68 19.44
CA ASP A 212 -1.67 -3.81 20.85
C ASP A 212 -2.99 -4.58 21.02
N GLY A 213 -3.97 -4.37 20.13
CA GLY A 213 -5.19 -5.18 20.07
C GLY A 213 -4.90 -6.65 19.78
N LEU A 214 -3.94 -6.92 18.88
CA LEU A 214 -3.51 -8.28 18.60
C LEU A 214 -2.79 -8.92 19.81
N LEU A 215 -1.93 -8.19 20.54
CA LEU A 215 -1.31 -8.70 21.77
C LEU A 215 -2.37 -9.11 22.80
N ARG A 216 -3.39 -8.30 23.02
CA ARG A 216 -4.52 -8.61 23.91
C ARG A 216 -5.31 -9.83 23.43
N ALA A 217 -5.55 -9.93 22.13
CA ALA A 217 -6.23 -11.08 21.52
C ALA A 217 -5.42 -12.36 21.67
N PHE A 218 -4.10 -12.31 21.46
CA PHE A 218 -3.20 -13.44 21.64
C PHE A 218 -3.19 -13.91 23.10
N ALA A 219 -3.10 -12.97 24.06
CA ALA A 219 -3.19 -13.30 25.49
C ALA A 219 -4.53 -13.96 25.84
N HIS A 220 -5.63 -13.44 25.30
CA HIS A 220 -6.96 -14.02 25.51
C HIS A 220 -7.07 -15.46 24.98
N ALA A 221 -6.51 -15.74 23.80
CA ALA A 221 -6.53 -17.04 23.17
C ALA A 221 -5.41 -17.98 23.65
N ARG A 222 -4.48 -17.56 24.53
CA ARG A 222 -3.23 -18.24 24.85
C ARG A 222 -3.37 -19.72 25.16
N ALA A 223 -4.35 -20.09 25.99
CA ALA A 223 -4.58 -21.49 26.36
C ALA A 223 -5.02 -22.35 25.16
N ALA A 224 -5.81 -21.78 24.24
CA ALA A 224 -6.30 -22.49 23.06
C ALA A 224 -5.26 -22.52 21.91
N LEU A 225 -4.32 -21.58 21.90
CA LEU A 225 -3.25 -21.51 20.91
C LEU A 225 -2.14 -22.58 21.14
N GLY A 226 -2.11 -23.23 22.28
CA GLY A 226 -1.09 -24.23 22.61
C GLY A 226 0.30 -23.62 22.71
N ASP A 227 1.31 -24.22 22.08
CA ASP A 227 2.71 -23.76 22.12
C ASP A 227 3.06 -22.79 20.98
N ARG A 228 2.11 -21.97 20.52
CA ARG A 228 2.35 -21.01 19.45
C ARG A 228 2.97 -19.71 19.95
N GLN A 229 3.80 -19.11 19.10
CA GLN A 229 4.35 -17.77 19.28
C GLN A 229 3.52 -16.74 18.47
N LEU A 230 3.61 -15.47 18.87
CA LEU A 230 3.22 -14.34 18.05
C LEU A 230 4.48 -13.68 17.50
N VAL A 231 4.61 -13.62 16.17
CA VAL A 231 5.75 -13.00 15.49
C VAL A 231 5.31 -11.67 14.90
N VAL A 232 5.95 -10.60 15.32
CA VAL A 232 5.67 -9.22 14.90
C VAL A 232 6.82 -8.73 14.03
N VAL A 233 6.52 -8.53 12.73
CA VAL A 233 7.46 -8.04 11.72
C VAL A 233 7.06 -6.65 11.29
N GLY A 234 8.00 -5.70 11.34
CA GLY A 234 7.83 -4.34 10.85
C GLY A 234 8.52 -3.29 11.69
N PRO A 235 8.93 -2.18 11.05
CA PRO A 235 9.64 -1.11 11.74
C PRO A 235 8.71 -0.31 12.65
N GLY A 236 9.23 0.14 13.79
CA GLY A 236 8.61 1.16 14.64
C GLY A 236 8.57 2.50 13.91
N ARG A 237 7.38 3.03 13.65
CA ARG A 237 7.19 4.34 13.01
C ARG A 237 6.67 5.39 13.99
N ASP A 238 5.97 4.98 15.02
CA ASP A 238 5.63 5.76 16.20
C ASP A 238 6.48 5.21 17.36
N GLU A 239 7.47 5.99 17.81
CA GLU A 239 8.43 5.55 18.84
C GLU A 239 7.74 5.23 20.16
N LYS A 240 6.80 6.09 20.59
CA LYS A 240 6.07 5.90 21.84
C LYS A 240 5.22 4.64 21.82
N TYR A 241 4.47 4.45 20.74
CA TYR A 241 3.65 3.26 20.55
C TYR A 241 4.51 2.00 20.46
N SER A 242 5.55 2.01 19.63
CA SER A 242 6.42 0.85 19.44
C SER A 242 7.13 0.44 20.73
N ALA A 243 7.60 1.42 21.52
CA ALA A 243 8.24 1.16 22.82
C ALA A 243 7.27 0.63 23.89
N SER A 244 5.96 0.90 23.77
CA SER A 244 4.95 0.40 24.72
C SER A 244 4.56 -1.07 24.49
N LEU A 245 4.75 -1.63 23.30
CA LEU A 245 4.29 -2.98 22.96
C LEU A 245 4.97 -4.11 23.77
N PRO A 246 6.32 -4.11 23.96
CA PRO A 246 6.96 -5.10 24.82
C PRO A 246 6.50 -5.04 26.29
N ALA A 247 6.30 -3.83 26.82
CA ALA A 247 5.78 -3.65 28.18
C ALA A 247 4.35 -4.19 28.31
N LEU A 248 3.50 -3.97 27.30
CA LEU A 248 2.16 -4.54 27.25
C LEU A 248 2.20 -6.08 27.18
N ALA A 249 3.11 -6.66 26.40
CA ALA A 249 3.25 -8.13 26.33
C ALA A 249 3.65 -8.70 27.71
N ALA A 250 4.53 -8.01 28.46
CA ALA A 250 4.91 -8.40 29.83
C ALA A 250 3.72 -8.27 30.80
N GLU A 251 2.97 -7.17 30.74
CA GLU A 251 1.75 -6.95 31.55
C GLU A 251 0.70 -8.06 31.31
N LEU A 252 0.56 -8.50 30.05
CA LEU A 252 -0.36 -9.57 29.66
C LEU A 252 0.16 -10.98 29.97
N GLY A 253 1.40 -11.14 30.46
CA GLY A 253 2.01 -12.42 30.78
C GLY A 253 2.37 -13.29 29.55
N ILE A 254 2.61 -12.65 28.39
CA ILE A 254 2.91 -13.32 27.12
C ILE A 254 4.29 -12.92 26.56
N ALA A 255 5.15 -12.25 27.32
CA ALA A 255 6.41 -11.73 26.81
C ALA A 255 7.31 -12.83 26.19
N ASP A 256 7.35 -14.02 26.78
CA ASP A 256 8.14 -15.16 26.30
C ASP A 256 7.60 -15.79 25.01
N ASP A 257 6.36 -15.50 24.66
CA ASP A 257 5.68 -16.03 23.49
C ASP A 257 5.57 -15.01 22.35
N VAL A 258 6.04 -13.77 22.54
CA VAL A 258 5.99 -12.71 21.52
C VAL A 258 7.39 -12.34 21.04
N LEU A 259 7.60 -12.41 19.74
CA LEU A 259 8.88 -12.07 19.12
C LEU A 259 8.72 -10.82 18.25
N PHE A 260 9.38 -9.72 18.64
CA PHE A 260 9.44 -8.48 17.87
C PHE A 260 10.72 -8.45 17.04
N LEU A 261 10.61 -8.60 15.71
CA LEU A 261 11.76 -8.71 14.79
C LEU A 261 12.21 -7.37 14.22
N GLY A 262 11.39 -6.30 14.38
CA GLY A 262 11.64 -5.07 13.67
C GLY A 262 11.40 -5.21 12.16
N GLY A 263 12.01 -4.33 11.36
CA GLY A 263 11.90 -4.39 9.90
C GLY A 263 12.76 -5.49 9.32
N VAL A 264 12.18 -6.35 8.47
CA VAL A 264 12.90 -7.32 7.65
C VAL A 264 12.77 -6.93 6.16
N PRO A 265 13.72 -7.31 5.30
CA PRO A 265 13.62 -7.10 3.86
C PRO A 265 12.36 -7.73 3.28
N LEU A 266 11.75 -7.08 2.29
CA LEU A 266 10.53 -7.60 1.65
C LEU A 266 10.73 -9.01 1.07
N SER A 267 11.93 -9.29 0.52
CA SER A 267 12.31 -10.61 0.02
C SER A 267 12.33 -11.71 1.08
N GLU A 268 12.49 -11.36 2.34
CA GLU A 268 12.48 -12.31 3.46
C GLU A 268 11.07 -12.48 4.05
N THR A 269 10.22 -11.46 3.94
CA THR A 269 8.85 -11.50 4.46
C THR A 269 8.04 -12.67 3.89
N VAL A 270 8.33 -13.09 2.66
CA VAL A 270 7.69 -14.23 2.01
C VAL A 270 7.86 -15.54 2.81
N HIS A 271 8.99 -15.73 3.48
CA HIS A 271 9.23 -16.94 4.29
C HIS A 271 8.37 -16.93 5.56
N PHE A 272 8.13 -15.78 6.16
CA PHE A 272 7.24 -15.65 7.30
C PHE A 272 5.80 -15.98 6.90
N TYR A 273 5.29 -15.47 5.79
CA TYR A 273 3.96 -15.83 5.30
C TYR A 273 3.83 -17.32 5.01
N ARG A 274 4.83 -17.95 4.37
CA ARG A 274 4.81 -19.40 4.04
C ARG A 274 4.86 -20.30 5.26
N ALA A 275 5.50 -19.86 6.34
CA ALA A 275 5.71 -20.66 7.55
C ALA A 275 4.64 -20.43 8.62
N ALA A 276 3.89 -19.35 8.57
CA ALA A 276 2.90 -18.98 9.58
C ALA A 276 1.67 -19.90 9.55
N ASP A 277 1.08 -20.11 10.73
CA ASP A 277 -0.21 -20.79 10.85
C ASP A 277 -1.37 -19.91 10.41
N ALA A 278 -1.31 -18.62 10.72
CA ALA A 278 -2.21 -17.59 10.24
C ALA A 278 -1.51 -16.22 10.25
N PHE A 279 -1.92 -15.36 9.33
CA PHE A 279 -1.56 -13.95 9.30
C PHE A 279 -2.71 -13.10 9.83
N VAL A 280 -2.42 -12.16 10.74
CA VAL A 280 -3.42 -11.29 11.35
C VAL A 280 -3.17 -9.83 10.97
N TYR A 281 -4.17 -9.22 10.36
CA TYR A 281 -4.14 -7.83 9.93
C TYR A 281 -5.39 -7.10 10.40
N ALA A 282 -5.48 -6.91 11.73
CA ALA A 282 -6.63 -6.34 12.42
C ALA A 282 -6.55 -4.79 12.54
N SER A 283 -6.16 -4.10 11.46
CA SER A 283 -6.03 -2.64 11.41
C SER A 283 -7.37 -1.93 11.58
N PHE A 284 -7.36 -0.73 12.13
CA PHE A 284 -8.54 0.14 12.19
C PHE A 284 -8.84 0.83 10.86
N ASN A 285 -7.78 1.09 10.05
CA ASN A 285 -7.95 1.84 8.82
C ASN A 285 -6.92 1.42 7.75
N GLU A 286 -7.42 0.98 6.60
CA GLU A 286 -6.65 0.68 5.39
C GLU A 286 -7.37 1.17 4.15
N THR A 287 -6.60 1.64 3.19
CA THR A 287 -7.16 2.05 1.90
C THR A 287 -7.18 0.92 0.87
N PHE A 288 -6.43 -0.17 1.14
CA PHE A 288 -6.43 -1.38 0.32
C PHE A 288 -6.09 -2.63 1.15
N GLY A 289 -4.88 -2.70 1.73
CA GLY A 289 -4.45 -3.85 2.53
C GLY A 289 -3.63 -4.86 1.74
N LEU A 290 -2.58 -4.42 1.03
CA LEU A 290 -1.67 -5.30 0.28
C LEU A 290 -1.18 -6.53 1.06
N PRO A 291 -0.82 -6.44 2.37
CA PRO A 291 -0.38 -7.60 3.15
C PRO A 291 -1.39 -8.76 3.19
N ILE A 292 -2.69 -8.48 3.02
CA ILE A 292 -3.74 -9.50 2.91
C ILE A 292 -3.49 -10.37 1.68
N LEU A 293 -3.27 -9.73 0.53
CA LEU A 293 -3.03 -10.44 -0.74
C LEU A 293 -1.65 -11.12 -0.77
N GLU A 294 -0.64 -10.54 -0.12
CA GLU A 294 0.69 -11.14 0.02
C GLU A 294 0.63 -12.44 0.80
N ALA A 295 -0.07 -12.44 1.94
CA ALA A 295 -0.29 -13.62 2.75
C ALA A 295 -1.08 -14.69 1.98
N MET A 296 -2.19 -14.29 1.32
CA MET A 296 -3.01 -15.18 0.49
C MET A 296 -2.21 -15.81 -0.65
N ALA A 297 -1.39 -15.02 -1.35
CA ALA A 297 -0.54 -15.52 -2.45
C ALA A 297 0.51 -16.53 -1.96
N CYS A 298 0.96 -16.42 -0.71
CA CYS A 298 1.86 -17.38 -0.06
C CYS A 298 1.15 -18.61 0.52
N GLY A 299 -0.18 -18.64 0.52
CA GLY A 299 -1.00 -19.69 1.10
C GLY A 299 -1.11 -19.61 2.63
N CYS A 300 -0.95 -18.44 3.22
CA CYS A 300 -1.19 -18.20 4.62
C CYS A 300 -2.67 -17.89 4.86
N PRO A 301 -3.38 -18.58 5.76
CA PRO A 301 -4.72 -18.19 6.18
C PRO A 301 -4.72 -16.79 6.77
N VAL A 302 -5.73 -15.98 6.43
CA VAL A 302 -5.80 -14.56 6.80
C VAL A 302 -6.93 -14.29 7.79
N VAL A 303 -6.61 -13.55 8.83
CA VAL A 303 -7.56 -12.86 9.70
C VAL A 303 -7.43 -11.36 9.44
N THR A 304 -8.54 -10.68 9.15
CA THR A 304 -8.50 -9.24 8.92
C THR A 304 -9.74 -8.54 9.46
N SER A 305 -9.68 -7.21 9.54
CA SER A 305 -10.80 -6.43 10.08
C SER A 305 -12.02 -6.43 9.17
N ASP A 306 -13.18 -6.28 9.76
CA ASP A 306 -14.48 -6.11 9.11
C ASP A 306 -14.78 -4.65 8.67
N VAL A 307 -13.76 -3.76 8.74
CA VAL A 307 -13.90 -2.33 8.46
C VAL A 307 -13.01 -1.88 7.30
N THR A 308 -13.35 -0.72 6.75
CA THR A 308 -12.62 -0.03 5.66
C THR A 308 -12.43 -0.89 4.40
N ALA A 309 -11.26 -0.93 3.78
CA ALA A 309 -11.04 -1.68 2.55
C ALA A 309 -10.75 -3.18 2.76
N MET A 310 -10.54 -3.63 4.00
CA MET A 310 -10.08 -4.99 4.26
C MET A 310 -11.09 -6.08 3.87
N PRO A 311 -12.42 -5.95 4.14
CA PRO A 311 -13.41 -6.91 3.62
C PRO A 311 -13.45 -6.96 2.10
N GLU A 312 -13.33 -5.78 1.44
CA GLU A 312 -13.29 -5.68 -0.02
C GLU A 312 -12.06 -6.40 -0.60
N THR A 313 -10.88 -6.16 -0.03
CA THR A 313 -9.64 -6.83 -0.47
C THR A 313 -9.67 -8.31 -0.19
N ALA A 314 -10.18 -8.73 0.97
CA ALA A 314 -10.28 -10.14 1.33
C ALA A 314 -11.28 -10.92 0.45
N GLY A 315 -12.37 -10.31 0.00
CA GLY A 315 -13.32 -10.93 -0.94
C GLY A 315 -13.92 -12.25 -0.46
N GLY A 316 -14.10 -12.43 0.88
CA GLY A 316 -14.60 -13.68 1.47
C GLY A 316 -13.53 -14.77 1.67
N ALA A 317 -12.26 -14.49 1.37
CA ALA A 317 -11.14 -15.43 1.53
C ALA A 317 -10.36 -15.25 2.84
N ALA A 318 -10.92 -14.55 3.82
CA ALA A 318 -10.34 -14.35 5.15
C ALA A 318 -11.41 -14.46 6.23
N VAL A 319 -11.00 -14.76 7.45
CA VAL A 319 -11.87 -14.62 8.63
C VAL A 319 -11.89 -13.16 9.05
N LEU A 320 -13.09 -12.58 9.16
CA LEU A 320 -13.25 -11.19 9.56
C LEU A 320 -13.38 -11.06 11.08
N CYS A 321 -12.82 -9.97 11.62
CA CYS A 321 -12.93 -9.63 13.05
C CYS A 321 -13.21 -8.14 13.26
N SER A 322 -13.83 -7.81 14.37
CA SER A 322 -13.90 -6.42 14.83
C SER A 322 -12.53 -5.99 15.38
N PRO A 323 -11.87 -4.96 14.82
CA PRO A 323 -10.55 -4.54 15.29
C PRO A 323 -10.57 -3.91 16.69
N SER A 324 -11.73 -3.44 17.16
CA SER A 324 -11.89 -2.86 18.49
C SER A 324 -12.14 -3.88 19.60
N ASP A 325 -12.36 -5.17 19.24
CA ASP A 325 -12.64 -6.25 20.19
C ASP A 325 -11.56 -7.34 20.14
N PRO A 326 -10.64 -7.38 21.11
CA PRO A 326 -9.65 -8.43 21.20
C PRO A 326 -10.22 -9.84 21.27
N VAL A 327 -11.43 -10.03 21.80
CA VAL A 327 -12.10 -11.33 21.85
C VAL A 327 -12.54 -11.76 20.45
N SER A 328 -13.05 -10.83 19.65
CA SER A 328 -13.36 -11.06 18.24
C SER A 328 -12.12 -11.46 17.44
N ILE A 329 -11.00 -10.76 17.63
CA ILE A 329 -9.72 -11.08 16.97
C ILE A 329 -9.25 -12.48 17.40
N ALA A 330 -9.31 -12.80 18.70
CA ALA A 330 -8.93 -14.11 19.23
C ALA A 330 -9.74 -15.25 18.61
N LYS A 331 -11.06 -15.12 18.56
CA LYS A 331 -11.96 -16.10 17.93
C LYS A 331 -11.63 -16.31 16.45
N ALA A 332 -11.40 -15.22 15.71
CA ALA A 332 -11.04 -15.28 14.30
C ALA A 332 -9.67 -15.97 14.07
N ILE A 333 -8.69 -15.77 14.96
CA ILE A 333 -7.42 -16.51 14.92
C ILE A 333 -7.65 -18.02 15.07
N LEU A 334 -8.42 -18.42 16.09
CA LEU A 334 -8.71 -19.84 16.34
C LEU A 334 -9.49 -20.48 15.20
N GLU A 335 -10.40 -19.76 14.57
CA GLU A 335 -11.11 -20.19 13.37
C GLU A 335 -10.15 -20.40 12.19
N ALA A 336 -9.27 -19.42 11.92
CA ALA A 336 -8.34 -19.46 10.79
C ALA A 336 -7.32 -20.61 10.87
N ILE A 337 -6.93 -21.02 12.08
CA ILE A 337 -6.03 -22.17 12.31
C ILE A 337 -6.79 -23.49 12.52
N GLY A 338 -8.11 -23.45 12.54
CA GLY A 338 -9.01 -24.58 12.78
C GLY A 338 -9.20 -25.50 11.56
N PRO A 339 -10.24 -26.35 11.58
CA PRO A 339 -10.49 -27.35 10.53
C PRO A 339 -10.72 -26.75 9.12
N GLY A 340 -11.15 -25.49 9.03
CA GLY A 340 -11.37 -24.77 7.76
C GLY A 340 -10.11 -24.17 7.12
N ARG A 341 -8.94 -24.38 7.72
CA ARG A 341 -7.67 -23.78 7.30
C ARG A 341 -7.33 -24.00 5.82
N ASP A 342 -7.44 -25.23 5.35
CA ASP A 342 -7.10 -25.57 3.95
C ASP A 342 -8.08 -24.93 2.96
N GLN A 343 -9.35 -24.84 3.32
CA GLN A 343 -10.34 -24.11 2.51
C GLN A 343 -10.00 -22.61 2.43
N LEU A 344 -9.61 -21.98 3.54
CA LEU A 344 -9.18 -20.58 3.54
C LEU A 344 -7.94 -20.36 2.65
N ARG A 345 -6.98 -21.30 2.66
CA ARG A 345 -5.81 -21.25 1.77
C ARG A 345 -6.21 -21.27 0.31
N GLU A 346 -7.07 -22.19 -0.10
CA GLU A 346 -7.54 -22.30 -1.48
C GLU A 346 -8.32 -21.06 -1.93
N LEU A 347 -9.20 -20.53 -1.07
CA LEU A 347 -9.90 -19.27 -1.33
C LEU A 347 -8.92 -18.11 -1.45
N GLY A 348 -7.90 -18.06 -0.58
CA GLY A 348 -6.85 -17.05 -0.60
C GLY A 348 -6.05 -17.05 -1.91
N PHE A 349 -5.64 -18.22 -2.41
CA PHE A 349 -4.95 -18.34 -3.69
C PHE A 349 -5.79 -17.82 -4.84
N ARG A 350 -7.06 -18.19 -4.91
CA ARG A 350 -7.99 -17.71 -5.94
C ARG A 350 -8.14 -16.20 -5.85
N ARG A 351 -8.31 -15.67 -4.65
CA ARG A 351 -8.48 -14.23 -4.45
C ARG A 351 -7.23 -13.44 -4.85
N ALA A 352 -6.04 -13.86 -4.41
CA ALA A 352 -4.79 -13.19 -4.77
C ALA A 352 -4.55 -13.19 -6.28
N ALA A 353 -4.91 -14.25 -7.00
CA ALA A 353 -4.76 -14.37 -8.45
C ALA A 353 -5.57 -13.34 -9.25
N GLU A 354 -6.63 -12.76 -8.67
CA GLU A 354 -7.42 -11.71 -9.30
C GLU A 354 -6.66 -10.37 -9.40
N PHE A 355 -5.59 -10.19 -8.62
CA PHE A 355 -4.83 -8.94 -8.52
C PHE A 355 -3.44 -9.09 -9.14
N ASN A 356 -3.25 -8.56 -10.34
CA ASN A 356 -1.96 -8.57 -11.02
C ASN A 356 -1.59 -7.19 -11.57
N TRP A 357 -0.30 -6.86 -11.54
CA TRP A 357 0.21 -5.56 -11.95
C TRP A 357 -0.03 -5.24 -13.43
N GLY A 358 -0.11 -6.27 -14.28
CA GLY A 358 -0.43 -6.10 -15.69
C GLY A 358 -1.83 -5.52 -15.91
N ALA A 359 -2.84 -5.99 -15.15
CA ALA A 359 -4.20 -5.47 -15.22
C ALA A 359 -4.29 -4.05 -14.63
N THR A 360 -3.61 -3.79 -13.49
CA THR A 360 -3.51 -2.46 -12.88
C THR A 360 -2.89 -1.45 -13.85
N ALA A 361 -1.81 -1.83 -14.53
CA ALA A 361 -1.13 -0.99 -15.51
C ALA A 361 -1.98 -0.72 -16.75
N ALA A 362 -2.64 -1.75 -17.30
CA ALA A 362 -3.55 -1.61 -18.43
C ALA A 362 -4.67 -0.63 -18.12
N SER A 363 -5.39 -0.84 -17.01
CA SER A 363 -6.46 0.05 -16.57
C SER A 363 -5.98 1.48 -16.33
N THR A 364 -4.74 1.65 -15.82
CA THR A 364 -4.14 2.98 -15.61
C THR A 364 -3.86 3.67 -16.94
N LEU A 365 -3.30 2.95 -17.93
CA LEU A 365 -3.07 3.48 -19.28
C LEU A 365 -4.39 3.85 -19.97
N ASP A 366 -5.43 3.03 -19.82
CA ASP A 366 -6.74 3.31 -20.42
C ASP A 366 -7.33 4.64 -19.90
N VAL A 367 -7.20 4.92 -18.59
CA VAL A 367 -7.58 6.21 -18.01
C VAL A 367 -6.74 7.35 -18.62
N TYR A 368 -5.43 7.16 -18.81
CA TYR A 368 -4.57 8.19 -19.39
C TYR A 368 -4.92 8.45 -20.84
N ARG A 369 -5.20 7.41 -21.65
CA ARG A 369 -5.65 7.51 -23.04
C ARG A 369 -6.98 8.24 -23.14
N GLU A 370 -7.96 7.85 -22.33
CA GLU A 370 -9.27 8.51 -22.27
C GLU A 370 -9.15 10.02 -21.99
N VAL A 371 -8.31 10.37 -21.02
CA VAL A 371 -8.09 11.78 -20.62
C VAL A 371 -7.34 12.55 -21.73
N ALA A 372 -6.36 11.93 -22.40
CA ALA A 372 -5.66 12.53 -23.53
C ALA A 372 -6.61 12.81 -24.71
N ASP A 373 -7.48 11.87 -25.05
CA ASP A 373 -8.43 11.98 -26.14
C ASP A 373 -9.50 13.05 -25.90
N ARG A 374 -10.02 13.13 -24.67
CA ARG A 374 -10.95 14.21 -24.27
C ARG A 374 -10.32 15.59 -24.50
N ARG A 375 -9.03 15.72 -24.18
CA ARG A 375 -8.29 16.95 -24.38
C ARG A 375 -8.09 17.27 -25.87
N ARG A 376 -7.67 16.29 -26.68
CA ARG A 376 -7.47 16.46 -28.13
C ARG A 376 -8.77 16.94 -28.80
N LYS A 377 -9.93 16.37 -28.38
CA LYS A 377 -11.27 16.79 -28.87
C LYS A 377 -11.64 18.22 -28.46
N ARG A 378 -11.23 18.69 -27.26
CA ARG A 378 -11.50 20.08 -26.80
C ARG A 378 -10.64 21.14 -27.50
N LYS A 379 -9.52 20.76 -28.10
CA LYS A 379 -8.62 21.67 -28.82
C LYS A 379 -8.95 21.81 -30.33
N ARG A 380 -9.74 20.90 -30.85
CA ARG A 380 -10.33 20.96 -32.20
C ARG A 380 -11.63 21.74 -32.19
#